data_8a977cc55869124eb153e7581e4bd504
#
_entry.id   8a977cc55869124eb153e7581e4bd504
#
_cell.length_a   1.000
_cell.length_b   1.000
_cell.length_c   1.000
_cell.angle_alpha   90.00
_cell.angle_beta   90.00
_cell.angle_gamma   90.00
#
_symmetry.space_group_name_H-M   'P 1'
#
loop_
_entity.id
_entity.type
_entity.pdbx_description
1 polymer ?
#
loop_
_entity_poly.entity_id
_entity_poly.type
_entity_poly.pdbx_seq_one_letter_code
_entity_poly.pdbx_strand_id
1 'polypeptide(L)'
;MFYPGLVSISFRSLTPEAVIELCKNAGLTAVEWGTDSHVKSADAATAVYNAGEECNVLPCSCGSYYKLGISPAEDLRRVLDIARCLHTDTLRIWGGNRGSAELTEADFQKMVNEGYAAAELADSYGITLCLECHPNTITDRYESELRFLNTVDHPRLRTYWQPNQFESLTYNLEAAEALAEDTRMIHVFAWSQTERFPLEQHTDIWARYLSVFAKSGKTYGALLEFMPDDRPESLVREAETLNKLLSDF
;
A
#
# COMPACT_ATOMS: atom_id res chain seq x y z
N MET A 1 7.08 14.99 -3.53
CA MET A 1 7.89 14.73 -2.32
C MET A 1 7.62 13.32 -1.83
N PHE A 2 8.62 12.64 -1.26
CA PHE A 2 8.48 11.26 -0.76
C PHE A 2 8.94 11.17 0.69
N TYR A 3 8.37 10.23 1.45
CA TYR A 3 8.88 9.83 2.75
C TYR A 3 9.07 8.31 2.81
N PRO A 4 10.17 7.80 3.40
CA PRO A 4 10.48 6.38 3.45
C PRO A 4 9.72 5.68 4.57
N GLY A 5 9.30 4.45 4.34
CA GLY A 5 8.64 3.63 5.33
C GLY A 5 8.76 2.14 5.06
N LEU A 6 8.04 1.35 5.85
CA LEU A 6 8.01 -0.10 5.80
C LEU A 6 6.57 -0.61 5.79
N VAL A 7 6.30 -1.65 5.02
CA VAL A 7 5.09 -2.47 5.14
C VAL A 7 5.36 -3.56 6.17
N SER A 8 4.67 -3.53 7.30
CA SER A 8 4.97 -4.39 8.46
C SER A 8 4.84 -5.88 8.16
N ILE A 9 4.01 -6.26 7.19
CA ILE A 9 3.85 -7.66 6.76
C ILE A 9 5.12 -8.27 6.17
N SER A 10 6.14 -7.48 5.85
CA SER A 10 7.47 -7.97 5.50
C SER A 10 8.06 -8.84 6.62
N PHE A 11 7.65 -8.60 7.86
CA PHE A 11 8.16 -9.30 9.06
C PHE A 11 7.03 -9.83 9.94
N ARG A 12 6.14 -10.65 9.36
CA ARG A 12 4.91 -11.17 10.03
C ARG A 12 5.18 -11.90 11.35
N SER A 13 6.36 -12.46 11.54
CA SER A 13 6.74 -13.23 12.74
C SER A 13 7.23 -12.36 13.90
N LEU A 14 7.50 -11.08 13.67
CA LEU A 14 7.98 -10.17 14.70
C LEU A 14 6.80 -9.55 15.46
N THR A 15 7.07 -9.08 16.68
CA THR A 15 6.11 -8.25 17.42
C THR A 15 6.10 -6.83 16.87
N PRO A 16 5.02 -6.05 17.09
CA PRO A 16 4.99 -4.64 16.68
C PRO A 16 6.16 -3.82 17.23
N GLU A 17 6.55 -4.04 18.49
CA GLU A 17 7.66 -3.35 19.13
C GLU A 17 8.98 -3.66 18.42
N ALA A 18 9.20 -4.92 18.02
CA ALA A 18 10.38 -5.32 17.26
C ALA A 18 10.41 -4.67 15.87
N VAL A 19 9.25 -4.53 15.20
CA VAL A 19 9.14 -3.81 13.93
C VAL A 19 9.44 -2.32 14.10
N ILE A 20 8.94 -1.68 15.15
CA ILE A 20 9.22 -0.27 15.48
C ILE A 20 10.74 -0.07 15.69
N GLU A 21 11.36 -0.93 16.47
CA GLU A 21 12.81 -0.84 16.75
C GLU A 21 13.64 -1.05 15.46
N LEU A 22 13.23 -1.98 14.59
CA LEU A 22 13.88 -2.18 13.29
C LEU A 22 13.77 -0.93 12.40
N CYS A 23 12.57 -0.32 12.31
CA CYS A 23 12.37 0.90 11.53
C CYS A 23 13.23 2.03 12.07
N LYS A 24 13.24 2.25 13.39
CA LYS A 24 14.07 3.25 14.04
C LYS A 24 15.56 3.08 13.72
N ASN A 25 16.06 1.84 13.81
CA ASN A 25 17.46 1.51 13.51
C ASN A 25 17.82 1.67 12.03
N ALA A 26 16.83 1.48 11.14
CA ALA A 26 16.96 1.68 9.70
C ALA A 26 16.71 3.14 9.25
N GLY A 27 16.37 4.06 10.17
CA GLY A 27 16.06 5.45 9.85
C GLY A 27 14.72 5.63 9.10
N LEU A 28 13.80 4.67 9.26
CA LEU A 28 12.44 4.76 8.72
C LEU A 28 11.49 5.34 9.77
N THR A 29 10.64 6.28 9.36
CA THR A 29 9.72 7.00 10.25
C THR A 29 8.25 6.65 10.03
N ALA A 30 7.94 5.82 9.04
CA ALA A 30 6.58 5.49 8.65
C ALA A 30 6.38 3.98 8.51
N VAL A 31 5.21 3.48 8.96
CA VAL A 31 4.86 2.05 8.84
C VAL A 31 3.41 1.90 8.36
N GLU A 32 3.22 1.06 7.34
CA GLU A 32 1.92 0.44 7.06
C GLU A 32 1.73 -0.77 7.96
N TRP A 33 0.69 -0.75 8.80
CA TRP A 33 0.43 -1.83 9.75
C TRP A 33 -0.56 -2.86 9.23
N GLY A 34 -0.15 -4.13 9.15
CA GLY A 34 -1.02 -5.24 8.74
C GLY A 34 -2.01 -5.67 9.82
N THR A 35 -3.30 -5.68 9.48
CA THR A 35 -4.39 -6.08 10.40
C THR A 35 -4.51 -7.59 10.61
N ASP A 36 -3.86 -8.38 9.78
CA ASP A 36 -3.82 -9.85 9.88
C ASP A 36 -2.73 -10.35 10.82
N SER A 37 -1.64 -9.60 10.95
CA SER A 37 -0.43 -10.01 11.67
C SER A 37 -0.25 -9.25 12.97
N HIS A 38 -0.09 -7.93 12.87
CA HIS A 38 0.40 -7.08 13.95
C HIS A 38 -0.70 -6.34 14.72
N VAL A 39 -1.73 -5.86 14.01
CA VAL A 39 -2.75 -4.97 14.58
C VAL A 39 -4.15 -5.54 14.36
N LYS A 40 -4.53 -6.53 15.19
CA LYS A 40 -5.77 -7.30 14.99
C LYS A 40 -7.01 -6.69 15.66
N SER A 41 -6.84 -5.64 16.47
CA SER A 41 -7.91 -4.98 17.21
C SER A 41 -7.63 -3.49 17.42
N ALA A 42 -8.65 -2.73 17.79
CA ALA A 42 -8.53 -1.32 18.16
C ALA A 42 -7.57 -1.09 19.35
N ASP A 43 -7.60 -1.98 20.36
CA ASP A 43 -6.69 -1.87 21.50
C ASP A 43 -5.24 -2.10 21.08
N ALA A 44 -4.99 -3.10 20.22
CA ALA A 44 -3.65 -3.33 19.65
C ALA A 44 -3.20 -2.12 18.80
N ALA A 45 -4.10 -1.50 18.04
CA ALA A 45 -3.82 -0.31 17.25
C ALA A 45 -3.38 0.86 18.14
N THR A 46 -4.11 1.13 19.21
CA THR A 46 -3.77 2.17 20.17
C THR A 46 -2.42 1.91 20.84
N ALA A 47 -2.13 0.67 21.23
CA ALA A 47 -0.84 0.29 21.83
C ALA A 47 0.32 0.51 20.85
N VAL A 48 0.15 0.11 19.58
CA VAL A 48 1.16 0.27 18.53
C VAL A 48 1.39 1.75 18.21
N TYR A 49 0.33 2.56 18.13
CA TYR A 49 0.45 3.99 17.92
C TYR A 49 1.28 4.65 19.02
N ASN A 50 0.95 4.40 20.31
CA ASN A 50 1.68 4.98 21.44
C ASN A 50 3.16 4.57 21.45
N ALA A 51 3.46 3.30 21.22
CA ALA A 51 4.83 2.81 21.15
C ALA A 51 5.63 3.43 19.98
N GLY A 52 4.98 3.60 18.84
CA GLY A 52 5.58 4.23 17.65
C GLY A 52 5.84 5.73 17.84
N GLU A 53 4.92 6.45 18.52
CA GLU A 53 5.08 7.87 18.83
C GLU A 53 6.31 8.12 19.71
N GLU A 54 6.56 7.29 20.72
CA GLU A 54 7.76 7.36 21.57
C GLU A 54 9.07 7.17 20.78
N CYS A 55 9.02 6.45 19.67
CA CYS A 55 10.16 6.15 18.81
C CYS A 55 10.26 7.02 17.56
N ASN A 56 9.31 7.92 17.32
CA ASN A 56 9.14 8.68 16.07
C ASN A 56 9.01 7.78 14.83
N VAL A 57 8.27 6.66 14.97
CA VAL A 57 7.93 5.71 13.92
C VAL A 57 6.40 5.62 13.85
N LEU A 58 5.79 6.42 12.98
CA LEU A 58 4.35 6.62 12.99
C LEU A 58 3.62 5.72 11.97
N PRO A 59 2.37 5.31 12.26
CA PRO A 59 1.53 4.68 11.26
C PRO A 59 1.25 5.65 10.10
N CYS A 60 1.57 5.27 8.87
CA CYS A 60 1.20 6.04 7.68
C CYS A 60 -0.03 5.47 6.99
N SER A 61 -0.32 4.21 7.23
CA SER A 61 -1.48 3.51 6.67
C SER A 61 -1.78 2.22 7.43
N CYS A 62 -2.94 1.66 7.13
CA CYS A 62 -3.41 0.38 7.64
C CYS A 62 -3.59 -0.59 6.47
N GLY A 63 -2.88 -1.71 6.46
CA GLY A 63 -3.01 -2.76 5.44
C GLY A 63 -4.02 -3.83 5.85
N SER A 64 -5.02 -4.09 5.03
CA SER A 64 -6.01 -5.14 5.30
C SER A 64 -6.16 -6.12 4.14
N TYR A 65 -6.72 -7.29 4.44
CA TYR A 65 -7.18 -8.28 3.45
C TYR A 65 -8.68 -8.21 3.21
N TYR A 66 -9.31 -7.08 3.53
CA TYR A 66 -10.69 -6.85 3.12
C TYR A 66 -10.78 -6.88 1.59
N LYS A 67 -11.65 -7.73 1.07
CA LYS A 67 -11.87 -7.90 -0.37
C LYS A 67 -13.20 -7.29 -0.75
N LEU A 68 -13.16 -6.24 -1.56
CA LEU A 68 -14.32 -5.53 -2.03
C LEU A 68 -15.31 -6.47 -2.74
N GLY A 69 -16.58 -6.39 -2.39
CA GLY A 69 -17.65 -7.23 -2.94
C GLY A 69 -17.62 -8.71 -2.53
N ILE A 70 -16.69 -9.10 -1.63
CA ILE A 70 -16.55 -10.47 -1.11
C ILE A 70 -16.64 -10.51 0.41
N SER A 71 -15.85 -9.67 1.10
CA SER A 71 -15.84 -9.62 2.56
C SER A 71 -17.10 -8.95 3.09
N PRO A 72 -17.64 -9.39 4.25
CA PRO A 72 -18.80 -8.74 4.86
C PRO A 72 -18.53 -7.28 5.23
N ALA A 73 -19.58 -6.45 5.25
CA ALA A 73 -19.47 -5.04 5.62
C ALA A 73 -18.96 -4.83 7.08
N GLU A 74 -19.23 -5.79 7.97
CA GLU A 74 -18.71 -5.77 9.34
C GLU A 74 -17.19 -5.82 9.39
N ASP A 75 -16.56 -6.57 8.47
CA ASP A 75 -15.10 -6.62 8.38
C ASP A 75 -14.52 -5.28 7.96
N LEU A 76 -15.20 -4.54 7.06
CA LEU A 76 -14.77 -3.18 6.71
C LEU A 76 -14.86 -2.24 7.93
N ARG A 77 -15.98 -2.29 8.67
CA ARG A 77 -16.12 -1.47 9.90
C ARG A 77 -15.01 -1.76 10.89
N ARG A 78 -14.71 -3.04 11.12
CA ARG A 78 -13.64 -3.47 12.03
C ARG A 78 -12.28 -2.92 11.62
N VAL A 79 -11.90 -2.99 10.34
CA VAL A 79 -10.59 -2.48 9.89
C VAL A 79 -10.55 -0.95 9.83
N LEU A 80 -11.68 -0.27 9.61
CA LEU A 80 -11.81 1.18 9.74
C LEU A 80 -11.63 1.64 11.20
N ASP A 81 -12.18 0.91 12.17
CA ASP A 81 -11.95 1.18 13.60
C ASP A 81 -10.46 1.02 13.96
N ILE A 82 -9.79 0.01 13.45
CA ILE A 82 -8.34 -0.20 13.63
C ILE A 82 -7.56 0.98 13.03
N ALA A 83 -7.84 1.36 11.79
CA ALA A 83 -7.15 2.48 11.12
C ALA A 83 -7.33 3.80 11.88
N ARG A 84 -8.54 4.05 12.41
CA ARG A 84 -8.82 5.22 13.26
C ARG A 84 -8.00 5.20 14.55
N CYS A 85 -7.85 4.05 15.20
CA CYS A 85 -7.04 3.90 16.41
C CYS A 85 -5.52 3.94 16.13
N LEU A 86 -5.08 3.67 14.90
CA LEU A 86 -3.72 3.94 14.42
C LEU A 86 -3.49 5.41 14.07
N HIS A 87 -4.50 6.27 14.15
CA HIS A 87 -4.45 7.68 13.73
C HIS A 87 -4.02 7.87 12.26
N THR A 88 -4.35 6.92 11.37
CA THR A 88 -4.11 7.07 9.93
C THR A 88 -5.42 7.29 9.16
N ASP A 89 -5.35 8.06 8.08
CA ASP A 89 -6.46 8.33 7.17
C ASP A 89 -6.47 7.42 5.93
N THR A 90 -5.60 6.40 5.89
CA THR A 90 -5.40 5.55 4.72
C THR A 90 -5.54 4.07 5.08
N LEU A 91 -6.44 3.37 4.39
CA LEU A 91 -6.69 1.94 4.56
C LEU A 91 -6.55 1.21 3.24
N ARG A 92 -5.58 0.30 3.13
CA ARG A 92 -5.41 -0.56 1.96
C ARG A 92 -6.39 -1.73 1.99
N ILE A 93 -7.04 -1.96 0.85
CA ILE A 93 -7.99 -3.05 0.60
C ILE A 93 -7.71 -3.73 -0.74
N TRP A 94 -8.31 -4.88 -0.99
CA TRP A 94 -8.20 -5.61 -2.25
C TRP A 94 -9.43 -5.43 -3.13
N GLY A 95 -9.21 -5.31 -4.44
CA GLY A 95 -10.24 -5.16 -5.47
C GLY A 95 -10.94 -6.48 -5.84
N GLY A 96 -11.48 -7.22 -4.86
CA GLY A 96 -12.16 -8.50 -5.08
C GLY A 96 -11.21 -9.70 -5.09
N ASN A 97 -11.55 -10.75 -5.84
CA ASN A 97 -10.82 -12.01 -5.91
C ASN A 97 -10.85 -12.67 -7.30
N ARG A 98 -11.21 -11.92 -8.35
CA ARG A 98 -11.18 -12.35 -9.76
C ARG A 98 -10.44 -11.31 -10.59
N GLY A 99 -9.64 -11.79 -11.53
CA GLY A 99 -8.94 -10.95 -12.49
C GLY A 99 -9.89 -10.12 -13.37
N SER A 100 -9.43 -8.96 -13.81
CA SER A 100 -10.24 -8.03 -14.59
C SER A 100 -10.81 -8.66 -15.88
N ALA A 101 -10.04 -9.54 -16.53
CA ALA A 101 -10.44 -10.26 -17.74
C ALA A 101 -11.56 -11.31 -17.51
N GLU A 102 -11.79 -11.72 -16.26
CA GLU A 102 -12.80 -12.70 -15.88
C GLU A 102 -14.15 -12.06 -15.52
N LEU A 103 -14.19 -10.74 -15.41
CA LEU A 103 -15.40 -10.01 -15.01
C LEU A 103 -16.29 -9.74 -16.22
N THR A 104 -17.57 -10.11 -16.10
CA THR A 104 -18.59 -9.61 -17.03
C THR A 104 -18.91 -8.13 -16.72
N GLU A 105 -19.58 -7.43 -17.64
CA GLU A 105 -20.01 -6.06 -17.37
C GLU A 105 -20.97 -5.96 -16.18
N ALA A 106 -21.80 -6.97 -15.96
CA ALA A 106 -22.68 -7.05 -14.79
C ALA A 106 -21.89 -7.23 -13.49
N ASP A 107 -20.82 -8.04 -13.50
CA ASP A 107 -19.90 -8.19 -12.35
C ASP A 107 -19.17 -6.87 -12.07
N PHE A 108 -18.67 -6.21 -13.12
CA PHE A 108 -18.02 -4.91 -13.01
C PHE A 108 -18.94 -3.87 -12.37
N GLN A 109 -20.18 -3.75 -12.87
CA GLN A 109 -21.15 -2.80 -12.32
C GLN A 109 -21.53 -3.12 -10.85
N LYS A 110 -21.58 -4.40 -10.49
CA LYS A 110 -21.75 -4.81 -9.09
C LYS A 110 -20.57 -4.33 -8.24
N MET A 111 -19.33 -4.54 -8.70
CA MET A 111 -18.14 -4.07 -8.01
C MET A 111 -18.12 -2.55 -7.85
N VAL A 112 -18.58 -1.79 -8.86
CA VAL A 112 -18.71 -0.32 -8.78
C VAL A 112 -19.66 0.09 -7.65
N ASN A 113 -20.84 -0.54 -7.55
CA ASN A 113 -21.80 -0.25 -6.48
C ASN A 113 -21.23 -0.57 -5.09
N GLU A 114 -20.52 -1.70 -4.95
CA GLU A 114 -19.83 -2.08 -3.71
C GLU A 114 -18.71 -1.09 -3.39
N GLY A 115 -17.95 -0.64 -4.39
CA GLY A 115 -16.88 0.36 -4.24
C GLY A 115 -17.41 1.68 -3.73
N TYR A 116 -18.51 2.15 -4.32
CA TYR A 116 -19.17 3.38 -3.87
C TYR A 116 -19.66 3.26 -2.42
N ALA A 117 -20.38 2.17 -2.09
CA ALA A 117 -20.89 1.95 -0.73
C ALA A 117 -19.77 1.83 0.31
N ALA A 118 -18.67 1.17 -0.03
CA ALA A 118 -17.50 1.05 0.84
C ALA A 118 -16.84 2.43 1.05
N ALA A 119 -16.70 3.24 0.00
CA ALA A 119 -16.12 4.58 0.07
C ALA A 119 -16.99 5.54 0.89
N GLU A 120 -18.33 5.50 0.75
CA GLU A 120 -19.26 6.26 1.61
C GLU A 120 -19.11 5.88 3.10
N LEU A 121 -18.99 4.57 3.38
CA LEU A 121 -18.73 4.13 4.74
C LEU A 121 -17.39 4.67 5.27
N ALA A 122 -16.32 4.57 4.48
CA ALA A 122 -15.01 5.06 4.86
C ALA A 122 -14.98 6.59 5.06
N ASP A 123 -15.76 7.35 4.26
CA ASP A 123 -15.90 8.79 4.44
C ASP A 123 -16.48 9.16 5.82
N SER A 124 -17.43 8.37 6.32
CA SER A 124 -17.98 8.58 7.68
C SER A 124 -16.93 8.39 8.79
N TYR A 125 -15.80 7.76 8.50
CA TYR A 125 -14.63 7.60 9.38
C TYR A 125 -13.53 8.63 9.09
N GLY A 126 -13.64 9.42 8.03
CA GLY A 126 -12.58 10.30 7.53
C GLY A 126 -11.42 9.56 6.86
N ILE A 127 -11.61 8.28 6.49
CA ILE A 127 -10.59 7.39 5.95
C ILE A 127 -10.73 7.25 4.44
N THR A 128 -9.62 7.17 3.73
CA THR A 128 -9.55 6.89 2.29
C THR A 128 -9.21 5.41 2.10
N LEU A 129 -10.05 4.69 1.38
CA LEU A 129 -9.76 3.34 0.91
C LEU A 129 -8.81 3.40 -0.27
N CYS A 130 -7.78 2.57 -0.25
CA CYS A 130 -6.84 2.45 -1.34
C CYS A 130 -6.79 1.01 -1.85
N LEU A 131 -7.03 0.84 -3.13
CA LEU A 131 -6.92 -0.47 -3.78
C LEU A 131 -5.45 -0.82 -3.98
N GLU A 132 -5.09 -2.05 -3.68
CA GLU A 132 -3.77 -2.57 -4.02
C GLU A 132 -3.78 -3.16 -5.43
N CYS A 133 -2.79 -2.82 -6.26
CA CYS A 133 -2.54 -3.53 -7.51
C CYS A 133 -2.13 -4.97 -7.20
N HIS A 134 -2.98 -5.94 -7.54
CA HIS A 134 -2.72 -7.33 -7.19
C HIS A 134 -3.28 -8.31 -8.25
N PRO A 135 -2.54 -9.39 -8.61
CA PRO A 135 -3.07 -10.46 -9.46
C PRO A 135 -4.40 -11.02 -8.95
N ASN A 136 -5.25 -11.46 -9.85
CA ASN A 136 -6.58 -12.00 -9.56
C ASN A 136 -7.52 -11.03 -8.81
N THR A 137 -7.42 -9.75 -9.12
CA THR A 137 -8.34 -8.70 -8.65
C THR A 137 -8.72 -7.79 -9.83
N ILE A 138 -9.67 -6.87 -9.63
CA ILE A 138 -10.03 -5.87 -10.65
C ILE A 138 -8.88 -4.89 -10.95
N THR A 139 -7.86 -4.85 -10.07
CA THR A 139 -6.68 -3.99 -10.16
C THR A 139 -5.44 -4.73 -10.68
N ASP A 140 -5.61 -5.90 -11.29
CA ASP A 140 -4.51 -6.68 -11.88
C ASP A 140 -3.89 -6.02 -13.11
N ARG A 141 -4.61 -5.07 -13.71
CA ARG A 141 -4.17 -4.22 -14.82
C ARG A 141 -4.55 -2.76 -14.54
N TYR A 142 -3.62 -1.83 -14.83
CA TYR A 142 -3.87 -0.42 -14.56
C TYR A 142 -5.04 0.15 -15.36
N GLU A 143 -5.30 -0.35 -16.58
CA GLU A 143 -6.42 0.10 -17.40
C GLU A 143 -7.77 -0.25 -16.74
N SER A 144 -7.86 -1.43 -16.14
CA SER A 144 -9.04 -1.87 -15.40
C SER A 144 -9.21 -1.09 -14.11
N GLU A 145 -8.13 -0.88 -13.39
CA GLU A 145 -8.10 -0.09 -12.15
C GLU A 145 -8.55 1.35 -12.40
N LEU A 146 -7.96 2.01 -13.40
CA LEU A 146 -8.33 3.37 -13.80
C LEU A 146 -9.81 3.47 -14.21
N ARG A 147 -10.29 2.50 -15.02
CA ARG A 147 -11.70 2.41 -15.37
C ARG A 147 -12.58 2.30 -14.12
N PHE A 148 -12.19 1.47 -13.17
CA PHE A 148 -12.93 1.26 -11.93
C PHE A 148 -12.96 2.52 -11.07
N LEU A 149 -11.82 3.16 -10.81
CA LEU A 149 -11.73 4.40 -10.05
C LEU A 149 -12.58 5.51 -10.67
N ASN A 150 -12.49 5.70 -11.99
CA ASN A 150 -13.25 6.71 -12.73
C ASN A 150 -14.77 6.41 -12.74
N THR A 151 -15.17 5.13 -12.70
CA THR A 151 -16.60 4.78 -12.71
C THR A 151 -17.22 4.90 -11.32
N VAL A 152 -16.48 4.56 -10.26
CA VAL A 152 -16.93 4.79 -8.87
C VAL A 152 -16.96 6.27 -8.55
N ASP A 153 -15.99 7.05 -9.04
CA ASP A 153 -15.87 8.51 -8.93
C ASP A 153 -16.11 9.02 -7.48
N HIS A 154 -15.40 8.45 -6.52
CA HIS A 154 -15.55 8.82 -5.12
C HIS A 154 -14.23 9.33 -4.51
N PRO A 155 -14.20 10.47 -3.77
CA PRO A 155 -12.95 11.04 -3.23
C PRO A 155 -12.26 10.16 -2.20
N ARG A 156 -12.98 9.22 -1.58
CA ARG A 156 -12.46 8.27 -0.60
C ARG A 156 -12.09 6.90 -1.18
N LEU A 157 -12.04 6.77 -2.51
CA LEU A 157 -11.50 5.59 -3.18
C LEU A 157 -10.31 6.01 -4.03
N ARG A 158 -9.13 5.47 -3.72
CA ARG A 158 -7.84 5.77 -4.33
C ARG A 158 -7.07 4.47 -4.54
N THR A 159 -5.79 4.57 -4.88
CA THR A 159 -4.95 3.40 -5.12
C THR A 159 -3.61 3.47 -4.39
N TYR A 160 -3.01 2.29 -4.23
CA TYR A 160 -1.59 2.08 -4.03
C TYR A 160 -0.97 1.72 -5.36
N TRP A 161 0.17 2.27 -5.63
CA TRP A 161 0.94 1.86 -6.79
C TRP A 161 2.10 0.98 -6.39
N GLN A 162 2.32 -0.05 -7.19
CA GLN A 162 3.51 -0.90 -7.17
C GLN A 162 3.76 -1.43 -8.57
N PRO A 163 5.02 -1.72 -8.97
CA PRO A 163 5.27 -2.31 -10.27
C PRO A 163 4.68 -3.72 -10.31
N ASN A 164 4.04 -4.07 -11.43
CA ASN A 164 3.66 -5.44 -11.70
C ASN A 164 4.92 -6.18 -12.20
N GLN A 165 5.46 -7.08 -11.37
CA GLN A 165 6.71 -7.80 -11.65
C GLN A 165 6.62 -8.77 -12.83
N PHE A 166 5.44 -9.03 -13.35
CA PHE A 166 5.21 -9.87 -14.53
C PHE A 166 5.13 -9.08 -15.84
N GLU A 167 5.13 -7.75 -15.76
CA GLU A 167 4.98 -6.83 -16.87
C GLU A 167 6.28 -6.10 -17.19
N SER A 168 6.33 -5.47 -18.38
CA SER A 168 7.50 -4.71 -18.82
C SER A 168 7.68 -3.40 -18.04
N LEU A 169 8.90 -2.87 -18.05
CA LEU A 169 9.18 -1.54 -17.53
C LEU A 169 8.32 -0.44 -18.20
N THR A 170 8.08 -0.56 -19.51
CA THR A 170 7.23 0.39 -20.25
C THR A 170 5.81 0.36 -19.73
N TYR A 171 5.22 -0.83 -19.56
CA TYR A 171 3.88 -0.98 -18.97
C TYR A 171 3.80 -0.37 -17.57
N ASN A 172 4.78 -0.64 -16.71
CA ASN A 172 4.80 -0.10 -15.36
C ASN A 172 4.96 1.42 -15.31
N LEU A 173 5.69 2.01 -16.27
CA LEU A 173 5.76 3.48 -16.40
C LEU A 173 4.44 4.09 -16.86
N GLU A 174 3.78 3.48 -17.83
CA GLU A 174 2.43 3.88 -18.28
C GLU A 174 1.42 3.78 -17.13
N ALA A 175 1.47 2.70 -16.34
CA ALA A 175 0.66 2.53 -15.14
C ALA A 175 0.93 3.62 -14.10
N ALA A 176 2.20 3.94 -13.84
CA ALA A 176 2.57 5.00 -12.92
C ALA A 176 2.04 6.37 -13.39
N GLU A 177 2.17 6.69 -14.69
CA GLU A 177 1.66 7.94 -15.27
C GLU A 177 0.12 8.01 -15.18
N ALA A 178 -0.58 6.93 -15.48
CA ALA A 178 -2.04 6.87 -15.47
C ALA A 178 -2.63 6.99 -14.06
N LEU A 179 -1.97 6.42 -13.05
CA LEU A 179 -2.49 6.30 -11.69
C LEU A 179 -1.89 7.33 -10.70
N ALA A 180 -0.90 8.14 -11.10
CA ALA A 180 -0.19 9.04 -10.17
C ALA A 180 -1.15 9.96 -9.39
N GLU A 181 -2.20 10.50 -10.05
CA GLU A 181 -3.15 11.39 -9.41
C GLU A 181 -4.01 10.71 -8.33
N ASP A 182 -4.27 9.42 -8.47
CA ASP A 182 -5.07 8.64 -7.53
C ASP A 182 -4.22 7.85 -6.51
N THR A 183 -2.90 7.79 -6.71
CA THR A 183 -1.98 7.08 -5.82
C THR A 183 -1.79 7.82 -4.50
N ARG A 184 -1.81 7.09 -3.40
CA ARG A 184 -1.49 7.58 -2.05
C ARG A 184 -0.17 7.02 -1.52
N MET A 185 0.08 5.74 -1.74
CA MET A 185 1.28 5.04 -1.27
C MET A 185 1.92 4.26 -2.41
N ILE A 186 3.21 4.05 -2.31
CA ILE A 186 4.00 3.28 -3.26
C ILE A 186 4.68 2.14 -2.50
N HIS A 187 4.41 0.89 -2.87
CA HIS A 187 5.16 -0.25 -2.37
C HIS A 187 6.44 -0.41 -3.18
N VAL A 188 7.56 -0.42 -2.47
CA VAL A 188 8.90 -0.45 -3.06
C VAL A 188 9.55 -1.81 -2.84
N PHE A 189 9.85 -2.48 -3.92
CA PHE A 189 10.55 -3.77 -3.93
C PHE A 189 11.35 -3.96 -5.23
N ALA A 190 12.26 -4.91 -5.23
CA ALA A 190 13.04 -5.27 -6.41
C ALA A 190 12.74 -6.74 -6.77
N TRP A 191 11.71 -6.96 -7.59
CA TRP A 191 11.28 -8.29 -8.01
C TRP A 191 11.33 -8.44 -9.52
N SER A 192 11.68 -9.63 -9.99
CA SER A 192 11.50 -10.07 -11.37
C SER A 192 10.77 -11.41 -11.34
N GLN A 193 9.52 -11.41 -11.71
CA GLN A 193 8.61 -12.55 -11.56
C GLN A 193 8.54 -13.03 -10.09
N THR A 194 9.23 -14.15 -9.76
CA THR A 194 9.25 -14.73 -8.41
C THR A 194 10.58 -14.53 -7.68
N GLU A 195 11.59 -13.98 -8.35
CA GLU A 195 12.88 -13.70 -7.73
C GLU A 195 12.90 -12.32 -7.11
N ARG A 196 13.50 -12.22 -5.94
CA ARG A 196 13.72 -10.97 -5.21
C ARG A 196 15.19 -10.58 -5.25
N PHE A 197 15.45 -9.30 -5.41
CA PHE A 197 16.79 -8.72 -5.49
C PHE A 197 16.95 -7.61 -4.46
N PRO A 198 18.18 -7.30 -4.04
CA PRO A 198 18.46 -6.06 -3.30
C PRO A 198 18.01 -4.83 -4.12
N LEU A 199 17.40 -3.85 -3.46
CA LEU A 199 16.89 -2.63 -4.10
C LEU A 199 17.99 -1.89 -4.87
N GLU A 200 19.23 -1.96 -4.41
CA GLU A 200 20.40 -1.35 -5.07
C GLU A 200 20.58 -1.78 -6.53
N GLN A 201 20.12 -2.99 -6.89
CA GLN A 201 20.20 -3.50 -8.27
C GLN A 201 19.13 -2.93 -9.20
N HIS A 202 18.10 -2.27 -8.65
CA HIS A 202 16.97 -1.70 -9.38
C HIS A 202 16.83 -0.18 -9.21
N THR A 203 17.84 0.51 -8.69
CA THR A 203 17.80 1.96 -8.44
C THR A 203 17.49 2.76 -9.70
N ASP A 204 18.08 2.41 -10.85
CA ASP A 204 17.82 3.09 -12.13
C ASP A 204 16.35 2.95 -12.57
N ILE A 205 15.74 1.79 -12.33
CA ILE A 205 14.34 1.54 -12.62
C ILE A 205 13.46 2.36 -11.67
N TRP A 206 13.75 2.32 -10.37
CA TRP A 206 13.01 3.05 -9.36
C TRP A 206 13.13 4.57 -9.53
N ALA A 207 14.30 5.10 -9.91
CA ALA A 207 14.47 6.52 -10.24
C ALA A 207 13.51 6.96 -11.36
N ARG A 208 13.26 6.11 -12.36
CA ARG A 208 12.29 6.39 -13.43
C ARG A 208 10.85 6.41 -12.90
N TYR A 209 10.44 5.45 -12.06
CA TYR A 209 9.11 5.44 -11.46
C TYR A 209 8.89 6.68 -10.58
N LEU A 210 9.82 6.97 -9.68
CA LEU A 210 9.72 8.12 -8.78
C LEU A 210 9.71 9.46 -9.54
N SER A 211 10.43 9.55 -10.67
CA SER A 211 10.37 10.73 -11.55
C SER A 211 8.96 10.99 -12.09
N VAL A 212 8.16 9.94 -12.33
CA VAL A 212 6.76 10.11 -12.75
C VAL A 212 5.94 10.69 -11.62
N PHE A 213 6.00 10.10 -10.42
CA PHE A 213 5.23 10.56 -9.26
C PHE A 213 5.66 11.97 -8.80
N ALA A 214 6.95 12.31 -8.89
CA ALA A 214 7.46 13.62 -8.51
C ALA A 214 6.81 14.77 -9.32
N LYS A 215 6.43 14.53 -10.59
CA LYS A 215 5.78 15.52 -11.46
C LYS A 215 4.39 15.95 -10.95
N SER A 216 3.71 15.13 -10.18
CA SER A 216 2.38 15.45 -9.63
C SER A 216 2.42 16.55 -8.56
N GLY A 217 3.58 16.80 -7.94
CA GLY A 217 3.73 17.72 -6.81
C GLY A 217 3.13 17.23 -5.49
N LYS A 218 2.60 16.00 -5.45
CA LYS A 218 2.02 15.37 -4.25
C LYS A 218 3.10 14.78 -3.34
N THR A 219 2.69 14.40 -2.13
CA THR A 219 3.53 13.64 -1.20
C THR A 219 3.07 12.18 -1.16
N TYR A 220 4.01 11.26 -1.30
CA TYR A 220 3.77 9.82 -1.31
C TYR A 220 4.60 9.12 -0.23
N GLY A 221 4.02 8.13 0.43
CA GLY A 221 4.81 7.15 1.18
C GLY A 221 5.46 6.15 0.22
N ALA A 222 6.78 6.04 0.29
CA ALA A 222 7.56 5.01 -0.41
C ALA A 222 7.91 3.93 0.61
N LEU A 223 7.17 2.82 0.60
CA LEU A 223 7.20 1.81 1.65
C LEU A 223 7.92 0.56 1.16
N LEU A 224 9.03 0.21 1.79
CA LEU A 224 9.70 -1.07 1.52
C LEU A 224 8.76 -2.24 1.83
N GLU A 225 8.58 -3.13 0.86
CA GLU A 225 7.79 -4.33 1.01
C GLU A 225 8.63 -5.56 0.66
N PHE A 226 8.74 -6.48 1.62
CA PHE A 226 9.54 -7.70 1.57
C PHE A 226 11.02 -7.48 1.25
N MET A 227 11.87 -8.06 2.10
CA MET A 227 13.31 -8.05 1.88
C MET A 227 13.72 -9.13 0.88
N PRO A 228 14.86 -8.99 0.19
CA PRO A 228 15.31 -9.98 -0.81
C PRO A 228 15.49 -11.38 -0.24
N ASP A 229 15.80 -11.49 1.04
CA ASP A 229 16.09 -12.74 1.76
C ASP A 229 15.13 -13.03 2.94
N ASP A 230 14.03 -12.25 3.06
CA ASP A 230 13.06 -12.29 4.15
C ASP A 230 13.68 -12.06 5.56
N ARG A 231 14.88 -11.47 5.64
CA ARG A 231 15.59 -11.25 6.90
C ARG A 231 15.45 -9.82 7.40
N PRO A 232 15.16 -9.64 8.70
CA PRO A 232 15.12 -8.31 9.31
C PRO A 232 16.45 -7.54 9.19
N GLU A 233 17.58 -8.24 9.24
CA GLU A 233 18.92 -7.65 9.16
C GLU A 233 19.19 -6.94 7.83
N SER A 234 18.47 -7.33 6.76
CA SER A 234 18.59 -6.70 5.45
C SER A 234 17.89 -5.34 5.38
N LEU A 235 16.98 -5.02 6.32
CA LEU A 235 16.20 -3.79 6.28
C LEU A 235 17.07 -2.53 6.28
N VAL A 236 18.15 -2.50 7.05
CA VAL A 236 19.04 -1.32 7.13
C VAL A 236 19.62 -0.99 5.76
N ARG A 237 20.14 -1.98 5.04
CA ARG A 237 20.70 -1.80 3.70
C ARG A 237 19.66 -1.35 2.70
N GLU A 238 18.48 -1.98 2.70
CA GLU A 238 17.39 -1.62 1.80
C GLU A 238 16.86 -0.20 2.09
N ALA A 239 16.78 0.19 3.36
CA ALA A 239 16.38 1.53 3.79
C ALA A 239 17.42 2.60 3.43
N GLU A 240 18.71 2.32 3.58
CA GLU A 240 19.79 3.21 3.12
C GLU A 240 19.69 3.45 1.61
N THR A 241 19.45 2.39 0.83
CA THR A 241 19.27 2.49 -0.62
C THR A 241 18.04 3.32 -0.97
N LEU A 242 16.90 3.06 -0.30
CA LEU A 242 15.68 3.84 -0.50
C LEU A 242 15.89 5.32 -0.15
N ASN A 243 16.45 5.61 1.02
CA ASN A 243 16.70 6.99 1.46
C ASN A 243 17.60 7.76 0.46
N LYS A 244 18.66 7.12 -0.02
CA LYS A 244 19.54 7.69 -1.05
C LYS A 244 18.76 7.97 -2.34
N LEU A 245 17.94 7.02 -2.78
CA LEU A 245 17.12 7.17 -3.98
C LEU A 245 16.11 8.32 -3.86
N LEU A 246 15.45 8.45 -2.69
CA LEU A 246 14.45 9.50 -2.45
C LEU A 246 15.08 10.89 -2.30
N SER A 247 16.36 10.99 -1.95
CA SER A 247 17.06 12.28 -1.82
C SER A 247 17.24 13.04 -3.13
N ASP A 248 17.02 12.38 -4.27
CA ASP A 248 17.12 12.97 -5.60
C ASP A 248 15.80 13.67 -6.04
N PHE A 249 14.72 13.56 -5.22
CA PHE A 249 13.36 14.05 -5.50
C PHE A 249 12.80 14.89 -4.35
#